data_c3e3de47bfe55e636654def2bcbbe8dd
#
_entry.id   c3e3de47bfe55e636654def2bcbbe8dd
#
_cell.length_a   1.000
_cell.length_b   1.000
_cell.length_c   1.000
_cell.angle_alpha   90.00
_cell.angle_beta   90.00
_cell.angle_gamma   90.00
#
_symmetry.space_group_name_H-M   'P 1'
#
loop_
_entity.id
_entity.type
_entity.pdbx_description
1 polymer ?
#
loop_
_entity_poly.entity_id
_entity_poly.type
_entity_poly.pdbx_seq_one_letter_code
_entity_poly.pdbx_strand_id
1 'polypeptide(L)'
;ERLGESLLVRGKLTVRQFLEASKLIRPETRLGAILIELNALGPDELMPAVEHQVREILMELFTWTRGDYELVIRELDPEGLVVLTMSTENLILEGIRRSKAWSQVTRAIGEIGTVFVPTGNTEALYKLELTGEEQEILDHVNGRSTVEHICDVSYLSNFETCRILWALQVLGVIRKGLAEDVTALEEDDVARERELDLEEIVETFNQMFSRIYHFLKGRLGDKADSFMDLCLDDVSRQYGTLFAGVDLKHYGRADYEQMLANV
;
A
#
# COMPACT_ATOMS: atom_id res chain seq x y z
N GLU A 1 27.32 5.32 -4.71
CA GLU A 1 28.19 5.02 -3.53
C GLU A 1 28.87 3.66 -3.68
N ARG A 2 30.11 3.56 -3.21
CA ARG A 2 30.84 2.28 -3.18
C ARG A 2 30.55 1.54 -1.86
N LEU A 3 30.62 0.20 -1.87
CA LEU A 3 30.33 -0.63 -0.68
C LEU A 3 31.04 -0.13 0.59
N GLY A 4 32.34 0.22 0.47
CA GLY A 4 33.12 0.68 1.61
C GLY A 4 32.65 2.02 2.17
N GLU A 5 32.22 2.94 1.32
CA GLU A 5 31.65 4.23 1.72
C GLU A 5 30.31 4.05 2.41
N SER A 6 29.44 3.20 1.86
CA SER A 6 28.16 2.86 2.46
C SER A 6 28.32 2.25 3.86
N LEU A 7 29.26 1.31 4.01
CA LEU A 7 29.57 0.70 5.31
C LEU A 7 30.14 1.72 6.31
N LEU A 8 30.98 2.65 5.84
CA LEU A 8 31.55 3.71 6.67
C LEU A 8 30.46 4.68 7.16
N VAL A 9 29.59 5.16 6.27
CA VAL A 9 28.48 6.07 6.59
C VAL A 9 27.52 5.44 7.60
N ARG A 10 27.29 4.14 7.49
CA ARG A 10 26.43 3.38 8.41
C ARG A 10 27.11 3.00 9.74
N GLY A 11 28.36 3.39 9.93
CA GLY A 11 29.12 3.06 11.15
C GLY A 11 29.48 1.57 11.29
N LYS A 12 29.39 0.79 10.20
CA LYS A 12 29.79 -0.63 10.16
C LYS A 12 31.29 -0.80 9.99
N LEU A 13 31.98 0.24 9.50
CA LEU A 13 33.42 0.34 9.41
C LEU A 13 33.91 1.60 10.11
N THR A 14 35.05 1.51 10.74
CA THR A 14 35.82 2.68 11.19
C THR A 14 36.61 3.25 10.02
N VAL A 15 36.95 4.55 10.06
CA VAL A 15 37.78 5.20 9.07
C VAL A 15 39.12 4.46 8.91
N ARG A 16 39.71 4.00 10.01
CA ARG A 16 40.95 3.24 10.00
C ARG A 16 40.83 1.95 9.19
N GLN A 17 39.81 1.13 9.47
CA GLN A 17 39.53 -0.13 8.75
C GLN A 17 39.29 0.12 7.26
N PHE A 18 38.54 1.17 6.91
CA PHE A 18 38.30 1.57 5.54
C PHE A 18 39.58 1.93 4.80
N LEU A 19 40.44 2.73 5.40
CA LEU A 19 41.71 3.13 4.81
C LEU A 19 42.71 1.95 4.69
N GLU A 20 42.74 1.04 5.65
CA GLU A 20 43.54 -0.19 5.60
C GLU A 20 43.06 -1.10 4.47
N ALA A 21 41.78 -1.36 4.38
CA ALA A 21 41.16 -2.17 3.31
C ALA A 21 41.40 -1.54 1.93
N SER A 22 41.28 -0.23 1.80
CA SER A 22 41.48 0.49 0.54
C SER A 22 42.87 0.32 -0.04
N LYS A 23 43.90 0.17 0.79
CA LYS A 23 45.28 -0.07 0.37
C LYS A 23 45.54 -1.46 -0.21
N LEU A 24 44.69 -2.41 0.11
CA LEU A 24 44.76 -3.82 -0.29
C LEU A 24 43.95 -4.14 -1.54
N ILE A 25 43.15 -3.18 -2.03
CA ILE A 25 42.35 -3.36 -3.24
C ILE A 25 43.25 -3.59 -4.44
N ARG A 26 43.00 -4.69 -5.16
CA ARG A 26 43.65 -5.06 -6.42
C ARG A 26 42.57 -5.39 -7.45
N PRO A 27 42.88 -5.36 -8.77
CA PRO A 27 41.91 -5.64 -9.82
C PRO A 27 41.16 -6.98 -9.63
N GLU A 28 41.80 -7.97 -9.01
CA GLU A 28 41.30 -9.35 -8.82
C GLU A 28 40.68 -9.56 -7.42
N THR A 29 40.77 -8.57 -6.51
CA THR A 29 40.35 -8.74 -5.13
C THR A 29 39.14 -7.84 -4.83
N ARG A 30 38.03 -8.46 -4.45
CA ARG A 30 36.80 -7.74 -4.07
C ARG A 30 36.94 -7.16 -2.66
N LEU A 31 36.51 -5.94 -2.46
CA LEU A 31 36.59 -5.24 -1.17
C LEU A 31 35.93 -6.05 -0.04
N GLY A 32 34.81 -6.73 -0.32
CA GLY A 32 34.12 -7.56 0.69
C GLY A 32 35.03 -8.69 1.24
N ALA A 33 35.81 -9.34 0.38
CA ALA A 33 36.73 -10.38 0.80
C ALA A 33 37.85 -9.80 1.70
N ILE A 34 38.39 -8.64 1.31
CA ILE A 34 39.42 -7.93 2.11
C ILE A 34 38.88 -7.57 3.50
N LEU A 35 37.63 -7.09 3.58
CA LEU A 35 37.02 -6.72 4.85
C LEU A 35 36.82 -7.93 5.78
N ILE A 36 36.49 -9.10 5.23
CA ILE A 36 36.40 -10.35 5.99
C ILE A 36 37.79 -10.79 6.48
N GLU A 37 38.82 -10.78 5.59
CA GLU A 37 40.19 -11.13 5.95
C GLU A 37 40.76 -10.25 7.07
N LEU A 38 40.43 -8.95 7.06
CA LEU A 38 40.80 -8.00 8.12
C LEU A 38 39.92 -8.12 9.39
N ASN A 39 38.98 -9.07 9.44
CA ASN A 39 37.98 -9.16 10.50
C ASN A 39 37.24 -7.83 10.76
N ALA A 40 37.11 -7.00 9.74
CA ALA A 40 36.39 -5.73 9.81
C ALA A 40 34.90 -5.89 9.53
N LEU A 41 34.50 -7.01 8.89
CA LEU A 41 33.12 -7.38 8.59
C LEU A 41 32.97 -8.89 8.76
N GLY A 42 31.88 -9.34 9.37
CA GLY A 42 31.54 -10.77 9.47
C GLY A 42 31.11 -11.32 8.10
N PRO A 43 31.37 -12.61 7.80
CA PRO A 43 30.92 -13.25 6.56
C PRO A 43 29.40 -13.16 6.34
N ASP A 44 28.62 -13.26 7.42
CA ASP A 44 27.16 -13.16 7.47
C ASP A 44 26.65 -11.72 7.31
N GLU A 45 27.50 -10.71 7.54
CA GLU A 45 27.16 -9.30 7.35
C GLU A 45 27.40 -8.81 5.93
N LEU A 46 28.23 -9.51 5.12
CA LEU A 46 28.61 -9.07 3.79
C LEU A 46 27.43 -9.03 2.83
N MET A 47 26.65 -10.12 2.73
CA MET A 47 25.51 -10.16 1.79
C MET A 47 24.43 -9.12 2.14
N PRO A 48 23.99 -8.96 3.39
CA PRO A 48 23.08 -7.89 3.77
C PRO A 48 23.62 -6.47 3.46
N ALA A 49 24.95 -6.28 3.55
CA ALA A 49 25.57 -5.00 3.23
C ALA A 49 25.54 -4.72 1.71
N VAL A 50 25.81 -5.73 0.89
CA VAL A 50 25.75 -5.65 -0.56
C VAL A 50 24.32 -5.44 -1.04
N GLU A 51 23.36 -6.20 -0.51
CA GLU A 51 21.93 -6.02 -0.82
C GLU A 51 21.45 -4.62 -0.50
N HIS A 52 21.83 -4.11 0.67
CA HIS A 52 21.49 -2.73 1.04
C HIS A 52 22.09 -1.71 0.06
N GLN A 53 23.34 -1.88 -0.32
CA GLN A 53 23.99 -0.97 -1.29
C GLN A 53 23.30 -1.01 -2.64
N VAL A 54 22.99 -2.19 -3.16
CA VAL A 54 22.29 -2.34 -4.44
C VAL A 54 20.89 -1.69 -4.35
N ARG A 55 20.19 -1.88 -3.24
CA ARG A 55 18.91 -1.25 -2.99
C ARG A 55 19.01 0.29 -3.01
N GLU A 56 19.98 0.88 -2.32
CA GLU A 56 20.14 2.34 -2.32
C GLU A 56 20.49 2.88 -3.72
N ILE A 57 21.33 2.16 -4.49
CA ILE A 57 21.62 2.51 -5.89
C ILE A 57 20.33 2.50 -6.72
N LEU A 58 19.50 1.47 -6.56
CA LEU A 58 18.22 1.38 -7.26
C LEU A 58 17.27 2.50 -6.84
N MET A 59 17.21 2.83 -5.54
CA MET A 59 16.38 3.93 -5.04
C MET A 59 16.83 5.29 -5.60
N GLU A 60 18.13 5.48 -5.80
CA GLU A 60 18.67 6.69 -6.42
C GLU A 60 18.16 6.87 -7.86
N LEU A 61 17.96 5.78 -8.63
CA LEU A 61 17.41 5.85 -9.98
C LEU A 61 16.01 6.46 -10.02
N PHE A 62 15.19 6.25 -9.00
CA PHE A 62 13.86 6.85 -8.91
C PHE A 62 13.86 8.36 -8.71
N THR A 63 15.01 8.95 -8.38
CA THR A 63 15.19 10.41 -8.29
C THR A 63 15.53 11.05 -9.64
N TRP A 64 15.92 10.26 -10.63
CA TRP A 64 16.33 10.75 -11.92
C TRP A 64 15.15 11.29 -12.71
N THR A 65 15.31 12.49 -13.26
CA THR A 65 14.29 13.14 -14.11
C THR A 65 14.61 13.06 -15.58
N ARG A 66 15.85 12.72 -15.94
CA ARG A 66 16.35 12.59 -17.32
C ARG A 66 17.40 11.49 -17.37
N GLY A 67 17.41 10.74 -18.46
CA GLY A 67 18.39 9.68 -18.71
C GLY A 67 18.07 8.98 -20.03
N ASP A 68 19.11 8.41 -20.63
CA ASP A 68 18.96 7.50 -21.75
C ASP A 68 19.06 6.08 -21.22
N TYR A 69 18.25 5.18 -21.76
CA TYR A 69 18.28 3.77 -21.39
C TYR A 69 18.23 2.88 -22.62
N GLU A 70 18.91 1.74 -22.54
CA GLU A 70 18.89 0.69 -23.54
C GLU A 70 18.58 -0.65 -22.89
N LEU A 71 17.63 -1.37 -23.45
CA LEU A 71 17.31 -2.75 -23.04
C LEU A 71 18.10 -3.72 -23.93
N VAL A 72 19.12 -4.37 -23.37
CA VAL A 72 19.89 -5.40 -24.06
C VAL A 72 19.48 -6.77 -23.59
N ILE A 73 18.88 -7.56 -24.49
CA ILE A 73 18.50 -8.94 -24.20
C ILE A 73 19.71 -9.84 -24.46
N ARG A 74 20.28 -10.37 -23.36
CA ARG A 74 21.41 -11.31 -23.40
C ARG A 74 21.30 -12.31 -22.24
N GLU A 75 21.92 -13.45 -22.41
CA GLU A 75 22.16 -14.36 -21.28
C GLU A 75 23.08 -13.70 -20.27
N LEU A 76 22.71 -13.79 -18.99
CA LEU A 76 23.55 -13.28 -17.90
C LEU A 76 24.43 -14.41 -17.39
N ASP A 77 25.72 -14.11 -17.21
CA ASP A 77 26.61 -15.04 -16.54
C ASP A 77 26.23 -15.16 -15.06
N PRO A 78 25.85 -16.34 -14.58
CA PRO A 78 25.49 -16.54 -13.18
C PRO A 78 26.64 -16.31 -12.22
N GLU A 79 27.92 -16.42 -12.69
CA GLU A 79 29.08 -16.16 -11.86
C GLU A 79 29.23 -14.66 -11.58
N GLY A 80 28.94 -14.26 -10.36
CA GLY A 80 29.09 -12.88 -9.90
C GLY A 80 27.82 -12.05 -9.86
N LEU A 81 26.67 -12.63 -10.18
CA LEU A 81 25.38 -11.97 -9.95
C LEU A 81 25.07 -11.91 -8.44
N VAL A 82 24.65 -10.74 -8.00
CA VAL A 82 24.03 -10.58 -6.68
C VAL A 82 22.53 -10.73 -6.85
N VAL A 83 22.00 -11.81 -6.31
CA VAL A 83 20.54 -12.05 -6.29
C VAL A 83 19.97 -11.36 -5.06
N LEU A 84 19.06 -10.42 -5.28
CA LEU A 84 18.34 -9.76 -4.21
C LEU A 84 17.21 -10.66 -3.69
N THR A 85 17.01 -10.67 -2.39
CA THR A 85 15.89 -11.40 -1.75
C THR A 85 14.56 -10.68 -1.93
N MET A 86 14.59 -9.40 -2.24
CA MET A 86 13.43 -8.54 -2.41
C MET A 86 12.84 -8.67 -3.84
N SER A 87 11.51 -8.70 -3.94
CA SER A 87 10.82 -8.71 -5.23
C SER A 87 11.01 -7.38 -5.99
N THR A 88 11.03 -7.45 -7.32
CA THR A 88 11.11 -6.25 -8.18
C THR A 88 9.92 -5.32 -7.94
N GLU A 89 8.75 -5.89 -7.71
CA GLU A 89 7.53 -5.16 -7.44
C GLU A 89 7.65 -4.32 -6.16
N ASN A 90 8.18 -4.90 -5.08
CA ASN A 90 8.38 -4.17 -3.83
C ASN A 90 9.51 -3.13 -3.93
N LEU A 91 10.53 -3.36 -4.75
CA LEU A 91 11.53 -2.34 -5.07
C LEU A 91 10.93 -1.14 -5.81
N ILE A 92 10.04 -1.38 -6.79
CA ILE A 92 9.33 -0.32 -7.51
C ILE A 92 8.41 0.44 -6.54
N LEU A 93 7.65 -0.27 -5.72
CA LEU A 93 6.76 0.33 -4.72
C LEU A 93 7.54 1.24 -3.76
N GLU A 94 8.67 0.76 -3.23
CA GLU A 94 9.53 1.57 -2.37
C GLU A 94 10.11 2.79 -3.08
N GLY A 95 10.55 2.64 -4.33
CA GLY A 95 11.07 3.74 -5.13
C GLY A 95 10.02 4.85 -5.34
N ILE A 96 8.78 4.48 -5.63
CA ILE A 96 7.67 5.43 -5.77
C ILE A 96 7.32 6.07 -4.42
N ARG A 97 7.30 5.33 -3.32
CA ARG A 97 7.09 5.88 -1.96
C ARG A 97 8.09 7.00 -1.63
N ARG A 98 9.34 6.87 -2.07
CA ARG A 98 10.41 7.87 -1.85
C ARG A 98 10.32 9.07 -2.80
N SER A 99 9.58 8.95 -3.91
CA SER A 99 9.45 10.03 -4.88
C SER A 99 8.70 11.23 -4.29
N LYS A 100 9.26 12.43 -4.50
CA LYS A 100 8.67 13.72 -4.15
C LYS A 100 8.32 14.55 -5.40
N ALA A 101 8.48 13.98 -6.59
CA ALA A 101 8.33 14.68 -7.85
C ALA A 101 6.84 14.73 -8.28
N TRP A 102 6.13 15.80 -7.92
CA TRP A 102 4.74 16.01 -8.29
C TRP A 102 4.51 15.91 -9.81
N SER A 103 5.43 16.38 -10.62
CA SER A 103 5.32 16.30 -12.08
C SER A 103 5.29 14.88 -12.65
N GLN A 104 5.89 13.92 -11.95
CA GLN A 104 5.81 12.51 -12.32
C GLN A 104 4.45 11.92 -11.92
N VAL A 105 3.99 12.22 -10.71
CA VAL A 105 2.69 11.80 -10.19
C VAL A 105 1.57 12.31 -11.09
N THR A 106 1.53 13.61 -11.39
CA THR A 106 0.48 14.22 -12.24
C THR A 106 0.43 13.61 -13.64
N ARG A 107 1.60 13.35 -14.23
CA ARG A 107 1.68 12.73 -15.55
C ARG A 107 1.08 11.32 -15.55
N ALA A 108 1.32 10.57 -14.50
CA ALA A 108 0.82 9.20 -14.36
C ALA A 108 -0.70 9.18 -14.11
N ILE A 109 -1.17 9.98 -13.15
CA ILE A 109 -2.58 10.06 -12.75
C ILE A 109 -3.42 10.65 -13.89
N GLY A 110 -2.97 11.73 -14.54
CA GLY A 110 -3.73 12.48 -15.54
C GLY A 110 -4.59 13.55 -14.89
N GLU A 111 -5.86 13.61 -15.26
CA GLU A 111 -6.81 14.59 -14.75
C GLU A 111 -7.46 14.14 -13.43
N ILE A 112 -7.95 15.09 -12.65
CA ILE A 112 -8.63 14.81 -11.37
C ILE A 112 -9.92 14.00 -11.55
N GLY A 113 -10.58 14.13 -12.72
CA GLY A 113 -11.74 13.33 -13.11
C GLY A 113 -11.40 11.91 -13.58
N THR A 114 -10.11 11.51 -13.59
CA THR A 114 -9.72 10.14 -13.98
C THR A 114 -10.34 9.13 -13.02
N VAL A 115 -10.92 8.08 -13.56
CA VAL A 115 -11.41 6.92 -12.80
C VAL A 115 -10.41 5.78 -12.98
N PHE A 116 -10.07 5.12 -11.89
CA PHE A 116 -9.27 3.90 -11.92
C PHE A 116 -10.14 2.67 -11.68
N VAL A 117 -9.82 1.57 -12.35
CA VAL A 117 -10.47 0.27 -12.18
C VAL A 117 -9.45 -0.78 -11.74
N PRO A 118 -9.82 -1.71 -10.86
CA PRO A 118 -8.98 -2.85 -10.54
C PRO A 118 -8.72 -3.70 -11.79
N THR A 119 -7.51 -4.22 -11.93
CA THR A 119 -7.17 -5.11 -13.06
C THR A 119 -7.55 -6.56 -12.81
N GLY A 120 -7.91 -6.92 -11.56
CA GLY A 120 -8.11 -8.31 -11.16
C GLY A 120 -6.81 -9.12 -11.05
N ASN A 121 -5.65 -8.48 -11.16
CA ASN A 121 -4.35 -9.14 -11.02
C ASN A 121 -4.04 -9.44 -9.54
N THR A 122 -4.68 -10.47 -9.02
CA THR A 122 -4.49 -10.92 -7.63
C THR A 122 -3.08 -11.41 -7.37
N GLU A 123 -2.40 -11.99 -8.37
CA GLU A 123 -1.03 -12.45 -8.23
C GLU A 123 -0.06 -11.29 -7.94
N ALA A 124 -0.20 -10.17 -8.66
CA ALA A 124 0.58 -8.98 -8.40
C ALA A 124 0.30 -8.45 -6.99
N LEU A 125 -0.97 -8.38 -6.60
CA LEU A 125 -1.38 -7.87 -5.30
C LEU A 125 -0.81 -8.70 -4.13
N TYR A 126 -0.82 -10.03 -4.23
CA TYR A 126 -0.28 -10.91 -3.17
C TYR A 126 1.23 -10.79 -2.96
N LYS A 127 1.97 -10.32 -3.96
CA LYS A 127 3.42 -10.11 -3.88
C LYS A 127 3.80 -8.78 -3.24
N LEU A 128 2.85 -7.86 -3.13
CA LEU A 128 3.09 -6.51 -2.64
C LEU A 128 2.96 -6.42 -1.12
N GLU A 129 3.94 -5.78 -0.51
CA GLU A 129 3.92 -5.41 0.90
C GLU A 129 3.27 -4.03 1.06
N LEU A 130 1.94 -3.98 0.86
CA LEU A 130 1.16 -2.76 1.02
C LEU A 130 1.05 -2.37 2.49
N THR A 131 1.15 -1.07 2.75
CA THR A 131 0.79 -0.51 4.05
C THR A 131 -0.73 -0.46 4.23
N GLY A 132 -1.20 -0.24 5.47
CA GLY A 132 -2.65 -0.06 5.71
C GLY A 132 -3.24 1.11 4.94
N GLU A 133 -2.46 2.20 4.78
CA GLU A 133 -2.85 3.39 4.01
C GLU A 133 -2.99 3.08 2.52
N GLU A 134 -2.07 2.30 1.95
CA GLU A 134 -2.12 1.90 0.54
C GLU A 134 -3.28 0.93 0.26
N GLN A 135 -3.56 0.06 1.21
CA GLN A 135 -4.71 -0.83 1.11
C GLN A 135 -6.02 -0.04 1.16
N GLU A 136 -6.14 0.94 2.03
CA GLU A 136 -7.31 1.82 2.11
C GLU A 136 -7.56 2.57 0.81
N ILE A 137 -6.50 3.15 0.20
CA ILE A 137 -6.65 3.81 -1.10
C ILE A 137 -7.08 2.81 -2.18
N LEU A 138 -6.55 1.59 -2.18
CA LEU A 138 -6.95 0.54 -3.12
C LEU A 138 -8.44 0.18 -2.94
N ASP A 139 -8.94 0.13 -1.71
CA ASP A 139 -10.35 -0.19 -1.41
C ASP A 139 -11.32 0.88 -1.95
N HIS A 140 -10.84 2.14 -2.10
CA HIS A 140 -11.62 3.21 -2.75
C HIS A 140 -11.60 3.14 -4.29
N VAL A 141 -10.74 2.31 -4.89
CA VAL A 141 -10.68 2.11 -6.35
C VAL A 141 -11.74 1.09 -6.77
N ASN A 142 -12.92 1.58 -7.07
CA ASN A 142 -14.10 0.77 -7.38
C ASN A 142 -14.57 0.88 -8.84
N GLY A 143 -13.84 1.56 -9.71
CA GLY A 143 -14.21 1.80 -11.09
C GLY A 143 -15.18 2.98 -11.32
N ARG A 144 -15.57 3.70 -10.27
CA ARG A 144 -16.51 4.83 -10.29
C ARG A 144 -15.93 6.08 -9.67
N SER A 145 -15.21 5.92 -8.58
CA SER A 145 -14.61 7.03 -7.85
C SER A 145 -13.55 7.69 -8.70
N THR A 146 -13.68 9.01 -8.88
CA THR A 146 -12.65 9.84 -9.52
C THR A 146 -11.47 10.02 -8.57
N VAL A 147 -10.31 10.39 -9.12
CA VAL A 147 -9.13 10.74 -8.32
C VAL A 147 -9.47 11.84 -7.32
N GLU A 148 -10.25 12.86 -7.71
CA GLU A 148 -10.72 13.93 -6.84
C GLU A 148 -11.49 13.36 -5.65
N HIS A 149 -12.50 12.52 -5.93
CA HIS A 149 -13.30 11.90 -4.87
C HIS A 149 -12.46 11.05 -3.91
N ILE A 150 -11.52 10.26 -4.43
CA ILE A 150 -10.62 9.45 -3.57
C ILE A 150 -9.75 10.36 -2.69
N CYS A 151 -9.26 11.49 -3.24
CA CYS A 151 -8.51 12.47 -2.45
C CYS A 151 -9.36 13.13 -1.35
N ASP A 152 -10.64 13.39 -1.62
CA ASP A 152 -11.55 14.04 -0.66
C ASP A 152 -11.94 13.13 0.51
N VAL A 153 -12.10 11.82 0.26
CA VAL A 153 -12.47 10.87 1.30
C VAL A 153 -11.27 10.30 2.06
N SER A 154 -10.07 10.42 1.51
CA SER A 154 -8.83 9.96 2.13
C SER A 154 -8.40 10.90 3.26
N TYR A 155 -7.89 10.33 4.36
CA TYR A 155 -7.25 11.12 5.42
C TYR A 155 -5.79 11.51 5.08
N LEU A 156 -5.24 10.99 3.98
CA LEU A 156 -3.90 11.33 3.50
C LEU A 156 -3.91 12.69 2.76
N SER A 157 -2.73 13.24 2.56
CA SER A 157 -2.61 14.40 1.67
C SER A 157 -2.91 13.98 0.21
N ASN A 158 -3.44 14.90 -0.59
CA ASN A 158 -3.71 14.65 -2.01
C ASN A 158 -2.46 14.15 -2.76
N PHE A 159 -1.28 14.64 -2.36
CA PHE A 159 -0.02 14.16 -2.93
C PHE A 159 0.23 12.68 -2.62
N GLU A 160 0.03 12.26 -1.39
CA GLU A 160 0.23 10.88 -0.95
C GLU A 160 -0.79 9.95 -1.60
N THR A 161 -2.06 10.34 -1.61
CA THR A 161 -3.14 9.60 -2.28
C THR A 161 -2.82 9.40 -3.77
N CYS A 162 -2.49 10.47 -4.49
CA CYS A 162 -2.12 10.38 -5.91
C CYS A 162 -0.85 9.55 -6.15
N ARG A 163 0.14 9.63 -5.25
CA ARG A 163 1.36 8.82 -5.34
C ARG A 163 1.08 7.33 -5.15
N ILE A 164 0.18 6.98 -4.25
CA ILE A 164 -0.28 5.59 -4.05
C ILE A 164 -1.01 5.09 -5.30
N LEU A 165 -1.95 5.84 -5.85
CA LEU A 165 -2.63 5.49 -7.09
C LEU A 165 -1.63 5.28 -8.24
N TRP A 166 -0.62 6.14 -8.35
CA TRP A 166 0.45 5.96 -9.33
C TRP A 166 1.21 4.65 -9.11
N ALA A 167 1.59 4.33 -7.87
CA ALA A 167 2.28 3.10 -7.54
C ALA A 167 1.46 1.86 -7.94
N LEU A 168 0.20 1.81 -7.55
CA LEU A 168 -0.72 0.72 -7.87
C LEU A 168 -0.91 0.56 -9.39
N GLN A 169 -0.96 1.68 -10.14
CA GLN A 169 -1.04 1.66 -11.59
C GLN A 169 0.23 1.08 -12.24
N VAL A 170 1.41 1.53 -11.83
CA VAL A 170 2.69 1.04 -12.36
C VAL A 170 2.86 -0.46 -12.11
N LEU A 171 2.40 -0.91 -10.94
CA LEU A 171 2.44 -2.32 -10.54
C LEU A 171 1.35 -3.18 -11.16
N GLY A 172 0.48 -2.59 -11.98
CA GLY A 172 -0.56 -3.31 -12.70
C GLY A 172 -1.69 -3.84 -11.81
N VAL A 173 -1.86 -3.29 -10.61
CA VAL A 173 -2.98 -3.60 -9.70
C VAL A 173 -4.24 -2.86 -10.14
N ILE A 174 -4.08 -1.61 -10.58
CA ILE A 174 -5.15 -0.78 -11.14
C ILE A 174 -4.76 -0.26 -12.51
N ARG A 175 -5.75 0.14 -13.31
CA ARG A 175 -5.58 0.82 -14.60
C ARG A 175 -6.56 1.97 -14.74
N LYS A 176 -6.30 2.89 -15.65
CA LYS A 176 -7.30 3.92 -16.00
C LYS A 176 -8.51 3.26 -16.63
N GLY A 177 -9.68 3.66 -16.17
CA GLY A 177 -10.96 3.21 -16.73
C GLY A 177 -11.15 3.72 -18.17
N LEU A 178 -11.78 2.91 -18.98
CA LEU A 178 -12.23 3.26 -20.33
C LEU A 178 -13.73 3.59 -20.28
N ALA A 179 -14.25 4.26 -21.31
CA ALA A 179 -15.68 4.57 -21.38
C ALA A 179 -16.56 3.31 -21.31
N GLU A 180 -16.05 2.19 -21.83
CA GLU A 180 -16.72 0.88 -21.79
C GLU A 180 -16.81 0.31 -20.38
N ASP A 181 -15.84 0.57 -19.50
CA ASP A 181 -15.86 0.13 -18.12
C ASP A 181 -16.99 0.83 -17.33
N VAL A 182 -17.23 2.11 -17.61
CA VAL A 182 -18.28 2.91 -16.93
C VAL A 182 -19.67 2.40 -17.32
N THR A 183 -19.90 2.11 -18.60
CA THR A 183 -21.18 1.56 -19.06
C THR A 183 -21.45 0.16 -18.51
N ALA A 184 -20.44 -0.70 -18.44
CA ALA A 184 -20.58 -2.03 -17.87
C ALA A 184 -20.92 -1.99 -16.36
N LEU A 185 -20.37 -1.02 -15.63
CA LEU A 185 -20.68 -0.82 -14.21
C LEU A 185 -22.08 -0.25 -13.96
N GLU A 186 -22.57 0.62 -14.85
CA GLU A 186 -23.96 1.13 -14.79
C GLU A 186 -24.99 0.02 -15.05
N GLU A 187 -24.70 -0.88 -16.00
CA GLU A 187 -25.56 -2.05 -16.24
C GLU A 187 -25.57 -3.05 -15.08
N ASP A 188 -24.41 -3.27 -14.45
CA ASP A 188 -24.28 -4.16 -13.28
C ASP A 188 -24.97 -3.58 -12.03
N ASP A 189 -24.99 -2.24 -11.89
CA ASP A 189 -25.70 -1.56 -10.81
C ASP A 189 -27.21 -1.67 -10.94
N VAL A 190 -27.74 -1.46 -12.12
CA VAL A 190 -29.18 -1.60 -12.37
C VAL A 190 -29.63 -3.05 -12.12
N ALA A 191 -28.75 -4.02 -12.38
CA ALA A 191 -29.01 -5.42 -12.06
C ALA A 191 -28.90 -5.70 -10.55
N ARG A 192 -27.87 -5.14 -9.88
CA ARG A 192 -27.65 -5.31 -8.43
C ARG A 192 -28.67 -4.58 -7.56
N GLU A 193 -29.09 -3.36 -7.92
CA GLU A 193 -30.16 -2.64 -7.20
C GLU A 193 -31.48 -3.41 -7.18
N ARG A 194 -31.68 -4.33 -8.14
CA ARG A 194 -32.86 -5.21 -8.19
C ARG A 194 -32.73 -6.48 -7.34
N GLU A 195 -31.52 -6.87 -6.95
CA GLU A 195 -31.24 -8.14 -6.25
C GLU A 195 -30.70 -7.98 -4.83
N LEU A 196 -30.39 -6.76 -4.37
CA LEU A 196 -29.99 -6.57 -2.98
C LEU A 196 -31.21 -6.84 -2.08
N ASP A 197 -31.28 -8.06 -1.58
CA ASP A 197 -32.20 -8.41 -0.52
C ASP A 197 -31.87 -7.55 0.72
N LEU A 198 -32.91 -6.94 1.30
CA LEU A 198 -32.76 -6.09 2.49
C LEU A 198 -32.04 -6.85 3.63
N GLU A 199 -32.18 -8.17 3.66
CA GLU A 199 -31.53 -9.09 4.59
C GLU A 199 -30.00 -9.05 4.47
N GLU A 200 -29.45 -9.02 3.24
CA GLU A 200 -28.00 -8.95 3.00
C GLU A 200 -27.42 -7.59 3.44
N ILE A 201 -28.17 -6.51 3.22
CA ILE A 201 -27.79 -5.18 3.68
C ILE A 201 -27.71 -5.15 5.21
N VAL A 202 -28.75 -5.64 5.89
CA VAL A 202 -28.77 -5.66 7.36
C VAL A 202 -27.69 -6.58 7.93
N GLU A 203 -27.42 -7.73 7.31
CA GLU A 203 -26.34 -8.62 7.76
C GLU A 203 -24.96 -7.96 7.60
N THR A 204 -24.73 -7.22 6.51
CA THR A 204 -23.49 -6.45 6.30
C THR A 204 -23.32 -5.38 7.39
N PHE A 205 -24.38 -4.63 7.69
CA PHE A 205 -24.38 -3.68 8.80
C PHE A 205 -24.12 -4.35 10.13
N ASN A 206 -24.77 -5.49 10.40
CA ASN A 206 -24.58 -6.25 11.62
C ASN A 206 -23.13 -6.70 11.82
N GLN A 207 -22.45 -7.11 10.75
CA GLN A 207 -21.03 -7.48 10.81
C GLN A 207 -20.15 -6.27 11.14
N MET A 208 -20.40 -5.11 10.56
CA MET A 208 -19.69 -3.87 10.87
C MET A 208 -19.93 -3.44 12.32
N PHE A 209 -21.20 -3.36 12.74
CA PHE A 209 -21.55 -2.98 14.11
C PHE A 209 -20.95 -3.91 15.16
N SER A 210 -20.96 -5.22 14.90
CA SER A 210 -20.35 -6.20 15.80
C SER A 210 -18.85 -5.97 15.97
N ARG A 211 -18.13 -5.67 14.89
CA ARG A 211 -16.68 -5.35 14.94
C ARG A 211 -16.42 -4.07 15.74
N ILE A 212 -17.19 -3.00 15.49
CA ILE A 212 -17.09 -1.74 16.23
C ILE A 212 -17.38 -1.95 17.71
N TYR A 213 -18.46 -2.68 18.02
CA TYR A 213 -18.84 -2.97 19.41
C TYR A 213 -17.75 -3.74 20.15
N HIS A 214 -17.19 -4.81 19.57
CA HIS A 214 -16.11 -5.58 20.18
C HIS A 214 -14.84 -4.76 20.36
N PHE A 215 -14.52 -3.91 19.43
CA PHE A 215 -13.38 -2.97 19.54
C PHE A 215 -13.59 -1.98 20.71
N LEU A 216 -14.77 -1.38 20.79
CA LEU A 216 -15.11 -0.45 21.88
C LEU A 216 -15.19 -1.17 23.22
N LYS A 217 -15.77 -2.37 23.29
CA LYS A 217 -15.84 -3.17 24.52
C LYS A 217 -14.47 -3.53 25.03
N GLY A 218 -13.52 -3.85 24.16
CA GLY A 218 -12.11 -4.11 24.50
C GLY A 218 -11.38 -2.89 25.08
N ARG A 219 -11.77 -1.66 24.69
CA ARG A 219 -11.12 -0.41 25.13
C ARG A 219 -11.83 0.29 26.30
N LEU A 220 -13.15 0.28 26.31
CA LEU A 220 -14.00 1.06 27.23
C LEU A 220 -14.67 0.19 28.29
N GLY A 221 -14.58 -1.14 28.18
CA GLY A 221 -15.27 -2.05 29.10
C GLY A 221 -16.80 -1.82 29.05
N ASP A 222 -17.43 -1.77 30.24
CA ASP A 222 -18.88 -1.59 30.36
C ASP A 222 -19.39 -0.22 29.90
N LYS A 223 -18.52 0.76 29.72
CA LYS A 223 -18.88 2.07 29.15
C LYS A 223 -19.19 2.02 27.65
N ALA A 224 -18.79 0.94 26.97
CA ALA A 224 -19.08 0.76 25.56
C ALA A 224 -20.59 0.70 25.28
N ASP A 225 -21.36 0.06 26.15
CA ASP A 225 -22.81 -0.07 26.02
C ASP A 225 -23.47 1.32 26.03
N SER A 226 -23.14 2.15 27.02
CA SER A 226 -23.67 3.51 27.13
C SER A 226 -23.23 4.42 25.96
N PHE A 227 -22.02 4.21 25.43
CA PHE A 227 -21.56 4.95 24.26
C PHE A 227 -22.33 4.56 23.01
N MET A 228 -22.58 3.27 22.80
CA MET A 228 -23.37 2.80 21.67
C MET A 228 -24.83 3.28 21.73
N ASP A 229 -25.47 3.28 22.92
CA ASP A 229 -26.80 3.83 23.12
C ASP A 229 -26.86 5.31 22.71
N LEU A 230 -25.85 6.09 23.06
CA LEU A 230 -25.76 7.52 22.74
C LEU A 230 -25.62 7.75 21.23
N CYS A 231 -24.83 6.93 20.55
CA CYS A 231 -24.69 6.97 19.09
C CYS A 231 -26.00 6.58 18.39
N LEU A 232 -26.72 5.58 18.88
CA LEU A 232 -28.00 5.16 18.34
C LEU A 232 -29.07 6.22 18.50
N ASP A 233 -29.13 6.87 19.66
CA ASP A 233 -30.08 7.96 19.91
C ASP A 233 -29.84 9.13 18.93
N ASP A 234 -28.59 9.41 18.61
CA ASP A 234 -28.23 10.48 17.68
C ASP A 234 -28.59 10.11 16.22
N VAL A 235 -28.30 8.89 15.79
CA VAL A 235 -28.69 8.35 14.48
C VAL A 235 -30.21 8.29 14.34
N SER A 236 -30.93 7.84 15.38
CA SER A 236 -32.40 7.77 15.38
C SER A 236 -33.04 9.16 15.26
N ARG A 237 -32.43 10.19 15.82
CA ARG A 237 -32.89 11.58 15.65
C ARG A 237 -32.71 12.08 14.23
N GLN A 238 -31.65 11.64 13.55
CA GLN A 238 -31.30 12.12 12.22
C GLN A 238 -32.05 11.37 11.10
N TYR A 239 -32.25 10.06 11.26
CA TYR A 239 -32.79 9.18 10.22
C TYR A 239 -34.20 8.62 10.55
N GLY A 240 -34.86 9.13 11.56
CA GLY A 240 -36.25 8.83 11.85
C GLY A 240 -36.45 7.48 12.52
N THR A 241 -37.52 6.78 12.12
CA THR A 241 -38.05 5.59 12.84
C THR A 241 -37.27 4.31 12.57
N LEU A 242 -36.35 4.26 11.61
CA LEU A 242 -35.68 3.01 11.19
C LEU A 242 -35.05 2.23 12.36
N PHE A 243 -34.47 2.95 13.31
CA PHE A 243 -33.80 2.35 14.48
C PHE A 243 -34.69 2.41 15.75
N ALA A 244 -35.94 2.79 15.64
CA ALA A 244 -36.83 2.88 16.79
C ALA A 244 -37.05 1.49 17.43
N GLY A 245 -36.66 1.33 18.69
CA GLY A 245 -36.78 0.08 19.43
C GLY A 245 -35.79 -1.03 19.04
N VAL A 246 -34.82 -0.73 18.16
CA VAL A 246 -33.78 -1.69 17.79
C VAL A 246 -32.76 -1.78 18.90
N ASP A 247 -32.56 -2.97 19.48
CA ASP A 247 -31.56 -3.22 20.51
C ASP A 247 -30.24 -3.72 19.88
N LEU A 248 -29.17 -2.90 19.94
CA LEU A 248 -27.84 -3.28 19.49
C LEU A 248 -26.98 -3.93 20.59
N LYS A 249 -27.51 -4.11 21.80
CA LYS A 249 -26.75 -4.59 22.97
C LYS A 249 -26.36 -6.07 22.87
N HIS A 250 -27.08 -6.86 22.07
CA HIS A 250 -26.74 -8.25 21.83
C HIS A 250 -25.62 -8.38 20.79
N TYR A 251 -24.37 -8.24 21.24
CA TYR A 251 -23.16 -8.39 20.40
C TYR A 251 -23.02 -7.39 19.25
N GLY A 252 -23.69 -6.22 19.35
CA GLY A 252 -23.63 -5.21 18.29
C GLY A 252 -24.40 -5.62 17.03
N ARG A 253 -25.46 -6.41 17.14
CA ARG A 253 -26.32 -6.79 16.04
C ARG A 253 -27.69 -6.12 16.18
N ALA A 254 -28.19 -5.56 15.09
CA ALA A 254 -29.55 -5.05 14.99
C ALA A 254 -30.51 -6.20 14.71
N ASP A 255 -31.72 -6.14 15.31
CA ASP A 255 -32.79 -7.05 15.00
C ASP A 255 -33.38 -6.70 13.63
N TYR A 256 -33.21 -7.60 12.66
CA TYR A 256 -33.70 -7.45 11.30
C TYR A 256 -35.25 -7.32 11.22
N GLU A 257 -35.99 -8.16 11.97
CA GLU A 257 -37.46 -8.11 11.97
C GLU A 257 -37.95 -6.77 12.53
N GLN A 258 -37.31 -6.24 13.56
CA GLN A 258 -37.66 -4.94 14.11
C GLN A 258 -37.33 -3.80 13.15
N MET A 259 -36.21 -3.86 12.43
CA MET A 259 -35.87 -2.88 11.41
C MET A 259 -36.83 -2.89 10.24
N LEU A 260 -37.23 -4.07 9.76
CA LEU A 260 -38.25 -4.22 8.73
C LEU A 260 -39.63 -3.66 9.16
N ALA A 261 -40.01 -3.85 10.42
CA ALA A 261 -41.26 -3.31 10.93
C ALA A 261 -41.26 -1.77 11.03
N ASN A 262 -40.08 -1.14 10.96
CA ASN A 262 -39.91 0.32 11.04
C ASN A 262 -39.88 0.99 9.66
N VAL A 263 -39.77 0.23 8.57
CA VAL A 263 -39.78 0.72 7.17
C VAL A 263 -41.19 0.80 6.65
#